data_7cee8ce66ed12b7d1dc26d0b8bbb518a
#
_entry.id   7cee8ce66ed12b7d1dc26d0b8bbb518a
#
_cell.length_a   1.000
_cell.length_b   1.000
_cell.length_c   1.000
_cell.angle_alpha   90.00
_cell.angle_beta   90.00
_cell.angle_gamma   90.00
#
_symmetry.space_group_name_H-M   'P 1'
#
loop_
_entity.id
_entity.type
_entity.pdbx_description
1 polymer ?
#
loop_
_entity_poly.entity_id
_entity_poly.type
_entity_poly.pdbx_seq_one_letter_code
_entity_poly.pdbx_strand_id
1 'polypeptide(L)'
;GVDSRILVAQVPGGMLTNLENQLREQNASDRLDEVLAEIPRVRKDLGFIPLVTPTSQIVGTQAVLNILTGERYKSITRETEGVLKGEYGATPAPMDSELQKKVLGNSEPIECRPADLLSPEFETQRSDLLAIAKKEGVTLKNEIEDTLTYALFPQVGWKFIKNRNNPAAFEPLPTENNNSAKIPETSSSKPGVFTVEVGKEAYVVRVTEGGVISEPNVPVKSDEITQPKSTSGATSEVVAPLAGNVFTINVSVGQIINEGDTVLVLEAMKMETDIRASVSGTVSEISVQAGDAVKVGDVLLTLS
;
A
#
# COMPACT_ATOMS: atom_id res chain seq x y z
N GLY A 1 0.07 27.01 -2.43
CA GLY A 1 -0.84 27.66 -3.36
C GLY A 1 -2.24 27.07 -3.25
N VAL A 2 -3.27 27.77 -3.67
CA VAL A 2 -4.63 27.23 -3.73
C VAL A 2 -4.82 26.68 -5.13
N ASP A 3 -5.08 25.37 -5.23
CA ASP A 3 -5.40 24.71 -6.51
C ASP A 3 -6.92 24.64 -6.68
N SER A 4 -7.46 25.36 -7.68
CA SER A 4 -8.90 25.41 -7.96
C SER A 4 -9.49 24.07 -8.41
N ARG A 5 -8.66 23.13 -8.88
CA ARG A 5 -9.08 21.76 -9.27
C ARG A 5 -9.69 21.00 -8.10
N ILE A 6 -9.27 21.30 -6.87
CA ILE A 6 -9.83 20.74 -5.63
C ILE A 6 -11.34 20.99 -5.56
N LEU A 7 -11.81 22.16 -5.95
CA LEU A 7 -13.23 22.51 -5.89
C LEU A 7 -14.06 21.73 -6.91
N VAL A 8 -13.50 21.50 -8.09
CA VAL A 8 -14.17 20.74 -9.18
C VAL A 8 -14.24 19.26 -8.82
N ALA A 9 -13.14 18.69 -8.37
CA ALA A 9 -13.05 17.28 -7.97
C ALA A 9 -13.68 17.00 -6.59
N GLN A 10 -14.02 18.04 -5.82
CA GLN A 10 -14.52 17.95 -4.44
C GLN A 10 -13.58 17.19 -3.49
N VAL A 11 -12.29 17.28 -3.76
CA VAL A 11 -11.23 16.54 -3.05
C VAL A 11 -10.71 17.37 -1.89
N PRO A 12 -10.60 16.82 -0.66
CA PRO A 12 -9.91 17.49 0.43
C PRO A 12 -8.43 17.78 0.08
N GLY A 13 -7.91 18.95 0.51
CA GLY A 13 -6.54 19.39 0.14
C GLY A 13 -5.44 18.38 0.47
N GLY A 14 -5.54 17.69 1.62
CA GLY A 14 -4.60 16.63 1.98
C GLY A 14 -4.64 15.41 1.04
N MET A 15 -5.81 15.10 0.47
CA MET A 15 -5.95 14.03 -0.51
C MET A 15 -5.24 14.37 -1.82
N LEU A 16 -5.30 15.63 -2.29
CA LEU A 16 -4.62 16.04 -3.51
C LEU A 16 -3.12 15.79 -3.43
N THR A 17 -2.47 16.23 -2.34
CA THR A 17 -1.03 16.01 -2.13
C THR A 17 -0.67 14.53 -2.09
N ASN A 18 -1.52 13.70 -1.49
CA ASN A 18 -1.32 12.26 -1.49
C ASN A 18 -1.42 11.67 -2.91
N LEU A 19 -2.42 12.09 -3.69
CA LEU A 19 -2.59 11.64 -5.08
C LEU A 19 -1.40 12.07 -5.96
N GLU A 20 -0.90 13.30 -5.80
CA GLU A 20 0.30 13.76 -6.53
C GLU A 20 1.52 12.89 -6.21
N ASN A 21 1.74 12.57 -4.94
CA ASN A 21 2.84 11.70 -4.54
C ASN A 21 2.67 10.27 -5.08
N GLN A 22 1.47 9.71 -4.97
CA GLN A 22 1.15 8.37 -5.49
C GLN A 22 1.36 8.27 -7.00
N LEU A 23 0.87 9.27 -7.77
CA LEU A 23 1.09 9.30 -9.22
C LEU A 23 2.56 9.47 -9.58
N ARG A 24 3.33 10.22 -8.76
CA ARG A 24 4.79 10.34 -8.95
C ARG A 24 5.49 9.01 -8.75
N GLU A 25 5.13 8.25 -7.72
CA GLU A 25 5.66 6.89 -7.46
C GLU A 25 5.35 5.93 -8.62
N GLN A 26 4.21 6.13 -9.28
CA GLN A 26 3.77 5.34 -10.45
C GLN A 26 4.30 5.89 -11.78
N ASN A 27 5.16 6.94 -11.78
CA ASN A 27 5.63 7.65 -12.98
C ASN A 27 4.50 8.18 -13.88
N ALA A 28 3.37 8.56 -13.31
CA ALA A 28 2.15 8.99 -13.99
C ALA A 28 1.68 10.39 -13.52
N SER A 29 2.60 11.27 -13.14
CA SER A 29 2.29 12.61 -12.63
C SER A 29 1.53 13.48 -13.62
N ASP A 30 1.69 13.25 -14.92
CA ASP A 30 1.00 13.90 -16.02
C ASP A 30 -0.48 13.55 -16.11
N ARG A 31 -0.91 12.46 -15.47
CA ARG A 31 -2.30 11.97 -15.50
C ARG A 31 -3.17 12.48 -14.34
N LEU A 32 -2.67 13.42 -13.53
CA LEU A 32 -3.39 13.94 -12.37
C LEU A 32 -4.77 14.50 -12.72
N ASP A 33 -4.89 15.26 -13.82
CA ASP A 33 -6.17 15.86 -14.23
C ASP A 33 -7.22 14.79 -14.63
N GLU A 34 -6.79 13.70 -15.24
CA GLU A 34 -7.65 12.55 -15.55
C GLU A 34 -8.16 11.88 -14.25
N VAL A 35 -7.27 11.69 -13.27
CA VAL A 35 -7.65 11.13 -11.96
C VAL A 35 -8.62 12.03 -11.24
N LEU A 36 -8.38 13.34 -11.23
CA LEU A 36 -9.30 14.31 -10.61
C LEU A 36 -10.69 14.31 -11.25
N ALA A 37 -10.77 14.11 -12.56
CA ALA A 37 -12.04 13.97 -13.29
C ALA A 37 -12.73 12.62 -13.01
N GLU A 38 -11.98 11.56 -12.70
CA GLU A 38 -12.53 10.23 -12.40
C GLU A 38 -13.06 10.12 -10.95
N ILE A 39 -12.50 10.86 -9.99
CA ILE A 39 -12.92 10.82 -8.58
C ILE A 39 -14.43 11.04 -8.38
N PRO A 40 -15.08 12.08 -8.95
CA PRO A 40 -16.53 12.26 -8.82
C PRO A 40 -17.34 11.09 -9.41
N ARG A 41 -16.82 10.43 -10.45
CA ARG A 41 -17.47 9.27 -11.07
C ARG A 41 -17.43 8.06 -10.16
N VAL A 42 -16.23 7.70 -9.66
CA VAL A 42 -16.07 6.62 -8.68
C VAL A 42 -16.91 6.87 -7.44
N ARG A 43 -16.89 8.11 -6.92
CA ARG A 43 -17.73 8.48 -5.77
C ARG A 43 -19.21 8.26 -6.03
N LYS A 44 -19.70 8.60 -7.23
CA LYS A 44 -21.10 8.36 -7.64
C LYS A 44 -21.39 6.86 -7.68
N ASP A 45 -20.54 6.06 -8.32
CA ASP A 45 -20.73 4.63 -8.45
C ASP A 45 -20.77 3.91 -7.08
N LEU A 46 -20.01 4.45 -6.10
CA LEU A 46 -20.01 3.97 -4.72
C LEU A 46 -21.10 4.59 -3.82
N GLY A 47 -22.16 5.18 -4.40
CA GLY A 47 -23.30 5.72 -3.65
C GLY A 47 -23.03 7.02 -2.92
N PHE A 48 -22.15 7.87 -3.44
CA PHE A 48 -21.77 9.19 -2.91
C PHE A 48 -21.19 9.15 -1.49
N ILE A 49 -20.40 8.13 -1.19
CA ILE A 49 -19.72 8.05 0.11
C ILE A 49 -18.93 9.33 0.42
N PRO A 50 -18.85 9.76 1.70
CA PRO A 50 -18.14 10.98 2.08
C PRO A 50 -16.63 10.86 1.79
N LEU A 51 -16.03 11.96 1.34
CA LEU A 51 -14.57 12.01 1.08
C LEU A 51 -13.81 12.39 2.36
N VAL A 52 -13.85 11.49 3.34
CA VAL A 52 -13.09 11.55 4.60
C VAL A 52 -12.34 10.25 4.79
N THR A 53 -11.36 10.20 5.68
CA THR A 53 -10.63 8.96 5.98
C THR A 53 -11.57 7.93 6.62
N PRO A 54 -11.62 6.67 6.15
CA PRO A 54 -10.79 6.06 5.10
C PRO A 54 -11.39 6.18 3.68
N THR A 55 -12.65 6.55 3.52
CA THR A 55 -13.38 6.49 2.25
C THR A 55 -12.82 7.42 1.16
N SER A 56 -12.17 8.52 1.54
CA SER A 56 -11.44 9.36 0.58
C SER A 56 -10.27 8.63 -0.08
N GLN A 57 -9.56 7.79 0.68
CA GLN A 57 -8.48 6.96 0.15
C GLN A 57 -9.04 5.89 -0.79
N ILE A 58 -10.14 5.23 -0.42
CA ILE A 58 -10.81 4.22 -1.25
C ILE A 58 -11.16 4.79 -2.63
N VAL A 59 -11.86 5.93 -2.64
CA VAL A 59 -12.27 6.61 -3.88
C VAL A 59 -11.04 7.04 -4.69
N GLY A 60 -10.03 7.63 -4.03
CA GLY A 60 -8.82 8.11 -4.70
C GLY A 60 -8.01 6.99 -5.33
N THR A 61 -7.75 5.93 -4.59
CA THR A 61 -7.00 4.77 -5.08
C THR A 61 -7.72 4.09 -6.23
N GLN A 62 -9.04 3.89 -6.13
CA GLN A 62 -9.81 3.30 -7.21
C GLN A 62 -9.81 4.19 -8.47
N ALA A 63 -9.88 5.52 -8.32
CA ALA A 63 -9.78 6.43 -9.45
C ALA A 63 -8.40 6.35 -10.14
N VAL A 64 -7.32 6.29 -9.34
CA VAL A 64 -5.96 6.08 -9.88
C VAL A 64 -5.87 4.77 -10.65
N LEU A 65 -6.38 3.66 -10.09
CA LEU A 65 -6.37 2.35 -10.75
C LEU A 65 -7.15 2.37 -12.06
N ASN A 66 -8.34 2.96 -12.09
CA ASN A 66 -9.14 3.09 -13.31
C ASN A 66 -8.37 3.79 -14.43
N ILE A 67 -7.62 4.83 -14.09
CA ILE A 67 -6.83 5.61 -15.05
C ILE A 67 -5.57 4.84 -15.47
N LEU A 68 -4.82 4.25 -14.55
CA LEU A 68 -3.57 3.54 -14.85
C LEU A 68 -3.80 2.28 -15.69
N THR A 69 -4.87 1.52 -15.39
CA THR A 69 -5.21 0.30 -16.13
C THR A 69 -5.89 0.58 -17.49
N GLY A 70 -6.29 1.84 -17.73
CA GLY A 70 -6.99 2.25 -18.97
C GLY A 70 -8.44 1.75 -19.07
N GLU A 71 -8.92 0.99 -18.10
CA GLU A 71 -10.28 0.45 -18.05
C GLU A 71 -10.84 0.58 -16.64
N ARG A 72 -12.07 1.12 -16.52
CA ARG A 72 -12.72 1.32 -15.23
C ARG A 72 -13.06 -0.02 -14.57
N TYR A 73 -12.65 -0.15 -13.29
CA TYR A 73 -12.90 -1.36 -12.49
C TYR A 73 -12.37 -2.66 -13.10
N LYS A 74 -11.28 -2.55 -13.87
CA LYS A 74 -10.50 -3.72 -14.30
C LYS A 74 -9.79 -4.36 -13.11
N SER A 75 -9.22 -3.51 -12.25
CA SER A 75 -8.67 -3.88 -10.95
C SER A 75 -9.47 -3.17 -9.86
N ILE A 76 -9.87 -3.90 -8.83
CA ILE A 76 -10.70 -3.41 -7.73
C ILE A 76 -9.97 -3.69 -6.42
N THR A 77 -9.84 -2.67 -5.56
CA THR A 77 -9.24 -2.86 -4.24
C THR A 77 -10.18 -3.60 -3.31
N ARG A 78 -9.65 -4.29 -2.30
CA ARG A 78 -10.45 -4.97 -1.26
C ARG A 78 -11.39 -4.00 -0.55
N GLU A 79 -10.93 -2.78 -0.31
CA GLU A 79 -11.73 -1.76 0.36
C GLU A 79 -12.88 -1.27 -0.53
N THR A 80 -12.64 -1.14 -1.84
CA THR A 80 -13.72 -0.83 -2.80
C THR A 80 -14.74 -1.98 -2.86
N GLU A 81 -14.27 -3.21 -2.88
CA GLU A 81 -15.12 -4.41 -2.77
C GLU A 81 -15.91 -4.39 -1.46
N GLY A 82 -15.28 -4.09 -0.32
CA GLY A 82 -15.93 -3.97 0.98
C GLY A 82 -17.02 -2.90 1.02
N VAL A 83 -16.81 -1.74 0.37
CA VAL A 83 -17.86 -0.71 0.21
C VAL A 83 -19.05 -1.28 -0.56
N LEU A 84 -18.80 -1.95 -1.69
CA LEU A 84 -19.85 -2.54 -2.53
C LEU A 84 -20.59 -3.69 -1.84
N LYS A 85 -19.93 -4.42 -0.96
CA LYS A 85 -20.53 -5.44 -0.07
C LYS A 85 -21.39 -4.85 1.04
N GLY A 86 -21.24 -3.56 1.36
CA GLY A 86 -21.92 -2.90 2.46
C GLY A 86 -21.17 -2.98 3.81
N GLU A 87 -19.91 -3.43 3.84
CA GLU A 87 -19.08 -3.52 5.06
C GLU A 87 -18.82 -2.16 5.72
N TYR A 88 -18.98 -1.07 4.97
CA TYR A 88 -18.86 0.31 5.46
C TYR A 88 -20.19 0.93 5.85
N GLY A 89 -21.28 0.14 5.85
CA GLY A 89 -22.64 0.59 6.17
C GLY A 89 -23.39 1.22 5.01
N ALA A 90 -24.55 1.82 5.31
CA ALA A 90 -25.41 2.41 4.31
C ALA A 90 -24.77 3.64 3.65
N THR A 91 -24.92 3.74 2.33
CA THR A 91 -24.45 4.88 1.54
C THR A 91 -25.52 5.96 1.37
N PRO A 92 -25.13 7.24 1.15
CA PRO A 92 -26.08 8.35 0.96
C PRO A 92 -27.04 8.19 -0.22
N ALA A 93 -26.63 7.43 -1.26
CA ALA A 93 -27.46 7.11 -2.41
C ALA A 93 -27.20 5.66 -2.86
N PRO A 94 -28.07 5.08 -3.71
CA PRO A 94 -27.82 3.75 -4.26
C PRO A 94 -26.47 3.68 -5.00
N MET A 95 -25.75 2.58 -4.79
CA MET A 95 -24.54 2.25 -5.54
C MET A 95 -24.89 1.83 -6.97
N ASP A 96 -23.90 1.83 -7.87
CA ASP A 96 -24.06 1.30 -9.21
C ASP A 96 -24.34 -0.21 -9.15
N SER A 97 -25.52 -0.62 -9.62
CA SER A 97 -26.01 -1.99 -9.49
C SER A 97 -25.27 -2.99 -10.39
N GLU A 98 -24.74 -2.54 -11.53
CA GLU A 98 -23.98 -3.40 -12.44
C GLU A 98 -22.58 -3.65 -11.86
N LEU A 99 -21.94 -2.61 -11.33
CA LEU A 99 -20.67 -2.73 -10.62
C LEU A 99 -20.81 -3.63 -9.39
N GLN A 100 -21.87 -3.43 -8.59
CA GLN A 100 -22.13 -4.25 -7.42
C GLN A 100 -22.30 -5.73 -7.78
N LYS A 101 -23.07 -6.04 -8.81
CA LYS A 101 -23.23 -7.42 -9.30
C LYS A 101 -21.92 -8.00 -9.85
N LYS A 102 -21.13 -7.19 -10.55
CA LYS A 102 -19.83 -7.63 -11.07
C LYS A 102 -18.90 -8.06 -9.93
N VAL A 103 -18.92 -7.36 -8.79
CA VAL A 103 -18.04 -7.61 -7.65
C VAL A 103 -18.57 -8.72 -6.75
N LEU A 104 -19.85 -8.69 -6.41
CA LEU A 104 -20.45 -9.66 -5.50
C LEU A 104 -20.73 -11.01 -6.16
N GLY A 105 -20.86 -11.06 -7.50
CA GLY A 105 -21.27 -12.28 -8.20
C GLY A 105 -22.64 -12.74 -7.72
N ASN A 106 -22.67 -13.87 -7.02
CA ASN A 106 -23.89 -14.49 -6.46
C ASN A 106 -24.11 -14.14 -4.98
N SER A 107 -23.26 -13.31 -4.37
CA SER A 107 -23.39 -12.95 -2.96
C SER A 107 -24.36 -11.79 -2.80
N GLU A 108 -25.14 -11.82 -1.69
CA GLU A 108 -26.04 -10.71 -1.34
C GLU A 108 -25.26 -9.61 -0.59
N PRO A 109 -25.57 -8.33 -0.80
CA PRO A 109 -24.96 -7.26 -0.05
C PRO A 109 -25.46 -7.25 1.41
N ILE A 110 -24.66 -6.67 2.30
CA ILE A 110 -25.03 -6.45 3.70
C ILE A 110 -26.02 -5.30 3.77
N GLU A 111 -27.25 -5.56 4.21
CA GLU A 111 -28.30 -4.55 4.36
C GLU A 111 -28.48 -4.09 5.81
N CYS A 112 -28.02 -4.88 6.79
CA CYS A 112 -28.05 -4.51 8.20
C CYS A 112 -26.81 -3.67 8.57
N ARG A 113 -26.76 -3.19 9.81
CA ARG A 113 -25.55 -2.56 10.35
C ARG A 113 -24.42 -3.61 10.40
N PRO A 114 -23.27 -3.40 9.74
CA PRO A 114 -22.21 -4.42 9.68
C PRO A 114 -21.74 -4.91 11.04
N ALA A 115 -21.74 -4.03 12.05
CA ALA A 115 -21.37 -4.41 13.41
C ALA A 115 -22.30 -5.47 14.05
N ASP A 116 -23.53 -5.63 13.56
CA ASP A 116 -24.46 -6.62 14.07
C ASP A 116 -24.09 -8.06 13.61
N LEU A 117 -23.20 -8.17 12.61
CA LEU A 117 -22.70 -9.44 12.12
C LEU A 117 -21.44 -9.91 12.88
N LEU A 118 -20.86 -9.04 13.72
CA LEU A 118 -19.67 -9.38 14.49
C LEU A 118 -20.05 -10.19 15.73
N SER A 119 -19.39 -11.30 15.93
CA SER A 119 -19.48 -12.08 17.17
C SER A 119 -18.56 -11.49 18.23
N PRO A 120 -18.93 -11.55 19.52
CA PRO A 120 -18.03 -11.18 20.61
C PRO A 120 -16.78 -12.07 20.62
N GLU A 121 -15.60 -11.47 20.55
CA GLU A 121 -14.33 -12.20 20.43
C GLU A 121 -13.53 -12.29 21.75
N PHE A 122 -13.94 -11.56 22.79
CA PHE A 122 -13.15 -11.43 24.02
C PHE A 122 -12.77 -12.78 24.63
N GLU A 123 -13.72 -13.71 24.77
CA GLU A 123 -13.45 -15.01 25.39
C GLU A 123 -12.54 -15.91 24.54
N THR A 124 -12.63 -15.79 23.21
CA THR A 124 -11.73 -16.48 22.29
C THR A 124 -10.31 -15.94 22.43
N GLN A 125 -10.15 -14.62 22.36
CA GLN A 125 -8.85 -13.95 22.51
C GLN A 125 -8.23 -14.21 23.89
N ARG A 126 -9.05 -14.26 24.94
CA ARG A 126 -8.64 -14.63 26.29
C ARG A 126 -8.10 -16.06 26.36
N SER A 127 -8.81 -17.00 25.76
CA SER A 127 -8.39 -18.41 25.73
C SER A 127 -7.07 -18.58 24.99
N ASP A 128 -6.91 -17.90 23.85
CA ASP A 128 -5.70 -17.91 23.03
C ASP A 128 -4.51 -17.31 23.82
N LEU A 129 -4.71 -16.16 24.45
CA LEU A 129 -3.69 -15.53 25.28
C LEU A 129 -3.25 -16.43 26.43
N LEU A 130 -4.19 -17.04 27.16
CA LEU A 130 -3.89 -17.95 28.26
C LEU A 130 -3.10 -19.19 27.79
N ALA A 131 -3.43 -19.73 26.62
CA ALA A 131 -2.71 -20.84 26.00
C ALA A 131 -1.26 -20.47 25.66
N ILE A 132 -1.06 -19.31 25.04
CA ILE A 132 0.27 -18.78 24.69
C ILE A 132 1.08 -18.48 25.95
N ALA A 133 0.49 -17.80 26.92
CA ALA A 133 1.12 -17.46 28.19
C ALA A 133 1.59 -18.72 28.95
N LYS A 134 0.76 -19.75 29.02
CA LYS A 134 1.10 -21.04 29.60
C LYS A 134 2.24 -21.73 28.86
N LYS A 135 2.22 -21.72 27.52
CA LYS A 135 3.25 -22.33 26.68
C LYS A 135 4.62 -21.67 26.87
N GLU A 136 4.64 -20.35 26.99
CA GLU A 136 5.88 -19.57 27.13
C GLU A 136 6.27 -19.27 28.58
N GLY A 137 5.50 -19.73 29.58
CA GLY A 137 5.79 -19.50 30.99
C GLY A 137 5.64 -18.04 31.43
N VAL A 138 4.79 -17.27 30.77
CA VAL A 138 4.55 -15.85 31.05
C VAL A 138 3.38 -15.72 32.05
N THR A 139 3.57 -14.94 33.12
CA THR A 139 2.50 -14.62 34.07
C THR A 139 1.82 -13.31 33.68
N LEU A 140 0.51 -13.35 33.47
CA LEU A 140 -0.30 -12.16 33.20
C LEU A 140 -0.43 -11.33 34.49
N LYS A 141 -0.38 -10.00 34.36
CA LYS A 141 -0.53 -9.08 35.50
C LYS A 141 -2.00 -8.82 35.83
N ASN A 142 -2.77 -8.56 34.76
CA ASN A 142 -4.22 -8.39 34.83
C ASN A 142 -4.81 -9.08 33.59
N GLU A 143 -5.53 -10.17 33.82
CA GLU A 143 -6.02 -11.03 32.73
C GLU A 143 -6.93 -10.27 31.75
N ILE A 144 -7.80 -9.37 32.24
CA ILE A 144 -8.71 -8.59 31.39
C ILE A 144 -7.93 -7.57 30.57
N GLU A 145 -7.08 -6.77 31.22
CA GLU A 145 -6.29 -5.73 30.52
C GLU A 145 -5.29 -6.33 29.54
N ASP A 146 -4.66 -7.44 29.92
CA ASP A 146 -3.70 -8.14 29.07
C ASP A 146 -4.43 -8.78 27.87
N THR A 147 -5.64 -9.32 28.06
CA THR A 147 -6.48 -9.82 26.97
C THR A 147 -6.86 -8.70 26.02
N LEU A 148 -7.31 -7.55 26.50
CA LEU A 148 -7.63 -6.41 25.67
C LEU A 148 -6.41 -5.88 24.92
N THR A 149 -5.25 -5.83 25.58
CA THR A 149 -3.98 -5.44 24.96
C THR A 149 -3.60 -6.39 23.81
N TYR A 150 -3.74 -7.71 24.05
CA TYR A 150 -3.46 -8.73 23.05
C TYR A 150 -4.47 -8.67 21.89
N ALA A 151 -5.75 -8.54 22.18
CA ALA A 151 -6.81 -8.47 21.16
C ALA A 151 -6.66 -7.25 20.22
N LEU A 152 -6.30 -6.09 20.79
CA LEU A 152 -6.09 -4.87 20.01
C LEU A 152 -4.78 -4.87 19.24
N PHE A 153 -3.73 -5.47 19.77
CA PHE A 153 -2.37 -5.46 19.22
C PHE A 153 -1.69 -6.84 19.38
N PRO A 154 -2.08 -7.88 18.63
CA PRO A 154 -1.64 -9.24 18.90
C PRO A 154 -0.13 -9.41 19.00
N GLN A 155 0.62 -8.89 18.05
CA GLN A 155 2.09 -9.03 18.02
C GLN A 155 2.78 -8.09 19.01
N VAL A 156 2.45 -6.80 18.96
CA VAL A 156 3.09 -5.77 19.79
C VAL A 156 2.64 -5.92 21.25
N GLY A 157 1.36 -6.19 21.47
CA GLY A 157 0.80 -6.44 22.80
C GLY A 157 1.41 -7.67 23.47
N TRP A 158 1.57 -8.78 22.73
CA TRP A 158 2.27 -9.96 23.25
C TRP A 158 3.73 -9.66 23.59
N LYS A 159 4.45 -8.97 22.71
CA LYS A 159 5.82 -8.52 23.00
C LYS A 159 5.89 -7.69 24.29
N PHE A 160 4.92 -6.78 24.48
CA PHE A 160 4.82 -5.95 25.67
C PHE A 160 4.53 -6.79 26.92
N ILE A 161 3.53 -7.66 26.89
CA ILE A 161 3.14 -8.52 28.03
C ILE A 161 4.32 -9.37 28.50
N LYS A 162 5.03 -10.00 27.55
CA LYS A 162 6.19 -10.84 27.80
C LYS A 162 7.38 -10.07 28.40
N ASN A 163 7.59 -8.84 27.97
CA ASN A 163 8.77 -8.04 28.34
C ASN A 163 8.44 -6.84 29.23
N ARG A 164 7.26 -6.81 29.85
CA ARG A 164 6.78 -5.67 30.67
C ARG A 164 7.79 -5.16 31.69
N ASN A 165 8.58 -6.06 32.29
CA ASN A 165 9.57 -5.74 33.30
C ASN A 165 11.00 -5.61 32.73
N ASN A 166 11.16 -5.65 31.41
CA ASN A 166 12.45 -5.55 30.75
C ASN A 166 12.47 -4.35 29.78
N PRO A 167 12.77 -3.13 30.27
CA PRO A 167 12.83 -1.93 29.43
C PRO A 167 13.79 -2.05 28.24
N ALA A 168 14.85 -2.87 28.37
CA ALA A 168 15.83 -3.05 27.29
C ALA A 168 15.27 -3.82 26.06
N ALA A 169 14.09 -4.44 26.18
CA ALA A 169 13.41 -5.09 25.06
C ALA A 169 12.65 -4.10 24.15
N PHE A 170 12.57 -2.83 24.53
CA PHE A 170 11.86 -1.77 23.82
C PHE A 170 12.82 -0.67 23.39
N GLU A 171 12.36 0.19 22.50
CA GLU A 171 13.10 1.39 22.13
C GLU A 171 13.33 2.25 23.39
N PRO A 172 14.52 2.84 23.52
CA PRO A 172 14.80 3.73 24.65
C PRO A 172 13.82 4.91 24.61
N LEU A 173 13.35 5.32 25.82
CA LEU A 173 12.55 6.52 25.92
C LEU A 173 13.30 7.69 25.27
N PRO A 174 12.62 8.58 24.53
CA PRO A 174 13.23 9.81 24.05
C PRO A 174 13.82 10.52 25.29
N THR A 175 15.15 10.52 25.41
CA THR A 175 15.80 11.39 26.36
C THR A 175 15.51 12.82 25.90
N GLU A 176 15.06 13.68 26.80
CA GLU A 176 15.17 15.12 26.58
C GLU A 176 16.66 15.40 26.40
N ASN A 177 17.13 15.20 25.16
CA ASN A 177 18.38 15.79 24.76
C ASN A 177 18.11 17.29 24.80
N ASN A 178 18.49 17.93 25.90
CA ASN A 178 18.78 19.37 25.98
C ASN A 178 19.94 19.77 25.04
N ASN A 179 20.38 18.92 24.17
CA ASN A 179 20.87 19.28 22.86
C ASN A 179 19.64 19.69 22.04
N SER A 180 19.08 20.85 22.33
CA SER A 180 18.86 21.82 21.26
C SER A 180 20.08 21.64 20.38
N ALA A 181 19.95 20.85 19.31
CA ALA A 181 20.88 20.95 18.21
C ALA A 181 20.92 22.46 18.01
N LYS A 182 21.97 23.11 18.47
CA LYS A 182 22.32 24.44 17.98
C LYS A 182 22.19 24.21 16.50
N ILE A 183 21.11 24.73 15.93
CA ILE A 183 21.04 24.95 14.49
C ILE A 183 22.40 25.52 14.24
N PRO A 184 23.31 24.87 13.53
CA PRO A 184 24.61 25.44 13.27
C PRO A 184 24.23 26.81 12.75
N GLU A 185 24.57 27.86 13.51
CA GLU A 185 24.43 29.21 13.00
C GLU A 185 25.03 29.08 11.62
N THR A 186 24.25 29.39 10.62
CA THR A 186 24.67 29.38 9.23
C THR A 186 25.95 30.17 9.18
N SER A 187 27.05 29.50 9.52
CA SER A 187 28.36 30.00 9.20
C SER A 187 28.30 30.12 7.69
N SER A 188 28.25 31.36 7.22
CA SER A 188 28.33 31.71 5.81
C SER A 188 29.30 30.72 5.14
N SER A 189 28.72 29.74 4.44
CA SER A 189 29.48 28.70 3.78
C SER A 189 30.28 29.37 2.70
N LYS A 190 31.55 29.56 2.94
CA LYS A 190 32.47 29.99 1.88
C LYS A 190 32.33 28.98 0.75
N PRO A 191 32.27 29.46 -0.51
CA PRO A 191 32.23 28.55 -1.65
C PRO A 191 33.37 27.53 -1.52
N GLY A 192 33.05 26.26 -1.54
CA GLY A 192 34.03 25.21 -1.31
C GLY A 192 33.78 23.98 -2.22
N VAL A 193 34.86 23.25 -2.43
CA VAL A 193 34.80 21.95 -3.10
C VAL A 193 34.84 20.88 -2.02
N PHE A 194 33.84 20.00 -1.99
CA PHE A 194 33.70 18.92 -1.02
C PHE A 194 33.77 17.58 -1.74
N THR A 195 34.40 16.59 -1.12
CA THR A 195 34.32 15.20 -1.57
C THR A 195 33.23 14.53 -0.75
N VAL A 196 32.18 14.04 -1.41
CA VAL A 196 31.08 13.32 -0.79
C VAL A 196 31.19 11.84 -1.16
N GLU A 197 31.31 10.98 -0.17
CA GLU A 197 31.33 9.53 -0.38
C GLU A 197 29.92 8.97 -0.18
N VAL A 198 29.41 8.26 -1.19
CA VAL A 198 28.13 7.57 -1.15
C VAL A 198 28.39 6.08 -1.44
N GLY A 199 28.30 5.25 -0.42
CA GLY A 199 28.63 3.83 -0.51
C GLY A 199 30.14 3.62 -0.74
N LYS A 200 30.54 3.15 -1.93
CA LYS A 200 31.94 2.93 -2.33
C LYS A 200 32.43 3.92 -3.37
N GLU A 201 31.65 4.92 -3.72
CA GLU A 201 31.97 5.91 -4.75
C GLU A 201 32.14 7.29 -4.15
N ALA A 202 33.17 8.03 -4.58
CA ALA A 202 33.47 9.37 -4.13
C ALA A 202 33.15 10.41 -5.22
N TYR A 203 32.34 11.42 -4.85
CA TYR A 203 31.89 12.49 -5.74
C TYR A 203 32.52 13.83 -5.29
N VAL A 204 33.08 14.57 -6.24
CA VAL A 204 33.56 15.93 -5.98
C VAL A 204 32.41 16.90 -6.23
N VAL A 205 31.91 17.51 -5.16
CA VAL A 205 30.76 18.45 -5.20
C VAL A 205 31.25 19.86 -4.95
N ARG A 206 30.92 20.78 -5.84
CA ARG A 206 31.18 22.21 -5.67
C ARG A 206 29.92 22.89 -5.17
N VAL A 207 29.99 23.51 -3.99
CA VAL A 207 28.90 24.28 -3.40
C VAL A 207 29.19 25.77 -3.59
N THR A 208 28.26 26.46 -4.25
CA THR A 208 28.29 27.94 -4.45
C THR A 208 26.97 28.51 -3.99
N GLU A 209 27.02 29.70 -3.37
CA GLU A 209 25.85 30.41 -2.89
C GLU A 209 25.13 31.08 -4.08
N GLY A 210 23.84 30.77 -4.29
CA GLY A 210 22.95 31.41 -5.26
C GLY A 210 23.34 31.23 -6.73
N GLY A 211 22.86 30.15 -7.34
CA GLY A 211 22.98 29.92 -8.78
C GLY A 211 21.78 29.18 -9.33
N VAL A 212 21.44 29.45 -10.61
CA VAL A 212 20.50 28.63 -11.38
C VAL A 212 21.15 27.27 -11.60
N ILE A 213 20.47 26.19 -11.25
CA ILE A 213 20.93 24.82 -11.50
C ILE A 213 20.90 24.61 -13.02
N SER A 214 22.08 24.65 -13.66
CA SER A 214 22.24 24.15 -15.01
C SER A 214 22.38 22.62 -14.91
N GLU A 215 21.58 21.90 -15.68
CA GLU A 215 21.64 20.43 -15.68
C GLU A 215 23.06 19.93 -15.95
N PRO A 216 23.57 18.99 -15.14
CA PRO A 216 24.86 18.38 -15.40
C PRO A 216 24.76 17.54 -16.67
N ASN A 217 25.60 17.82 -17.64
CA ASN A 217 25.79 17.02 -18.83
C ASN A 217 26.48 15.72 -18.41
N VAL A 218 25.71 14.69 -18.10
CA VAL A 218 26.22 13.35 -17.82
C VAL A 218 26.35 12.62 -19.15
N PRO A 219 27.53 12.13 -19.54
CA PRO A 219 27.64 11.26 -20.73
C PRO A 219 26.92 9.94 -20.41
N VAL A 220 25.80 9.72 -21.10
CA VAL A 220 25.10 8.44 -21.08
C VAL A 220 25.98 7.41 -21.76
N LYS A 221 26.57 6.50 -20.99
CA LYS A 221 27.03 5.24 -21.51
C LYS A 221 25.82 4.37 -21.76
N SER A 222 25.51 4.18 -23.03
CA SER A 222 24.56 3.17 -23.48
C SER A 222 25.21 1.79 -23.29
N ASP A 223 24.84 1.11 -22.22
CA ASP A 223 25.05 -0.32 -22.13
C ASP A 223 23.91 -1.02 -22.88
N GLU A 224 24.33 -1.80 -23.89
CA GLU A 224 23.47 -2.64 -24.70
C GLU A 224 22.67 -3.59 -23.81
N ILE A 225 21.34 -3.46 -23.89
CA ILE A 225 20.41 -4.42 -23.31
C ILE A 225 20.47 -5.67 -24.18
N THR A 226 21.19 -6.68 -23.72
CA THR A 226 21.12 -8.03 -24.24
C THR A 226 19.73 -8.59 -23.88
N GLN A 227 18.89 -8.74 -24.89
CA GLN A 227 17.62 -9.45 -24.82
C GLN A 227 17.89 -10.92 -24.43
N PRO A 228 17.22 -11.47 -23.42
CA PRO A 228 17.23 -12.91 -23.22
C PRO A 228 16.34 -13.57 -24.29
N LYS A 229 16.92 -14.57 -24.88
CA LYS A 229 16.42 -15.42 -25.95
C LYS A 229 15.18 -16.18 -25.47
N SER A 230 14.06 -15.96 -26.14
CA SER A 230 12.82 -16.68 -25.95
C SER A 230 13.00 -18.17 -26.23
N THR A 231 12.77 -19.01 -25.22
CA THR A 231 12.49 -20.44 -25.41
C THR A 231 10.97 -20.62 -25.45
N SER A 232 10.50 -21.18 -26.54
CA SER A 232 9.11 -21.41 -26.88
C SER A 232 8.45 -22.48 -25.99
N GLY A 233 7.66 -22.06 -25.07
CA GLY A 233 6.50 -22.69 -24.50
C GLY A 233 5.54 -21.54 -24.21
N ALA A 234 4.24 -21.69 -24.43
CA ALA A 234 3.29 -20.61 -24.15
C ALA A 234 3.23 -20.35 -22.65
N THR A 235 4.20 -19.63 -22.13
CA THR A 235 4.23 -19.15 -20.75
C THR A 235 3.51 -17.81 -20.70
N SER A 236 2.52 -17.70 -19.84
CA SER A 236 1.84 -16.44 -19.55
C SER A 236 2.47 -15.79 -18.32
N GLU A 237 2.84 -14.54 -18.44
CA GLU A 237 3.40 -13.76 -17.34
C GLU A 237 2.30 -12.99 -16.61
N VAL A 238 2.31 -13.06 -15.27
CA VAL A 238 1.50 -12.20 -14.42
C VAL A 238 2.40 -11.06 -13.97
N VAL A 239 2.07 -9.84 -14.42
CA VAL A 239 2.87 -8.64 -14.16
C VAL A 239 2.20 -7.73 -13.13
N ALA A 240 2.99 -6.90 -12.45
CA ALA A 240 2.50 -5.92 -11.50
C ALA A 240 1.73 -4.80 -12.24
N PRO A 241 0.43 -4.59 -11.95
CA PRO A 241 -0.35 -3.52 -12.57
C PRO A 241 -0.05 -2.15 -11.99
N LEU A 242 0.62 -2.10 -10.84
CA LEU A 242 0.98 -0.89 -10.11
C LEU A 242 2.25 -1.13 -9.29
N ALA A 243 2.99 -0.06 -8.97
CA ALA A 243 4.14 -0.15 -8.10
C ALA A 243 3.68 -0.25 -6.63
N GLY A 244 4.36 -1.09 -5.85
CA GLY A 244 4.04 -1.34 -4.45
C GLY A 244 4.98 -2.37 -3.83
N ASN A 245 4.63 -2.86 -2.65
CA ASN A 245 5.34 -3.93 -1.99
C ASN A 245 4.53 -5.23 -2.06
N VAL A 246 5.18 -6.35 -2.25
CA VAL A 246 4.54 -7.67 -2.16
C VAL A 246 4.18 -7.94 -0.71
N PHE A 247 2.88 -7.97 -0.40
CA PHE A 247 2.39 -8.20 0.95
C PHE A 247 2.34 -9.68 1.29
N THR A 248 1.66 -10.47 0.46
CA THR A 248 1.59 -11.94 0.60
C THR A 248 1.59 -12.61 -0.76
N ILE A 249 2.14 -13.84 -0.81
CA ILE A 249 2.10 -14.72 -1.97
C ILE A 249 1.21 -15.91 -1.59
N ASN A 250 0.12 -16.10 -2.35
CA ASN A 250 -0.93 -17.07 -2.02
C ASN A 250 -0.79 -18.39 -2.82
N VAL A 251 0.22 -18.49 -3.66
CA VAL A 251 0.45 -19.67 -4.52
C VAL A 251 1.87 -20.20 -4.36
N SER A 252 2.08 -21.45 -4.77
CA SER A 252 3.37 -22.12 -4.75
C SER A 252 3.74 -22.62 -6.15
N VAL A 253 5.03 -22.73 -6.43
CA VAL A 253 5.53 -23.31 -7.68
C VAL A 253 4.99 -24.75 -7.84
N GLY A 254 4.45 -25.07 -9.01
CA GLY A 254 3.78 -26.33 -9.32
C GLY A 254 2.28 -26.36 -8.99
N GLN A 255 1.71 -25.31 -8.41
CA GLN A 255 0.28 -25.24 -8.11
C GLN A 255 -0.52 -24.92 -9.37
N ILE A 256 -1.64 -25.61 -9.55
CA ILE A 256 -2.62 -25.34 -10.60
C ILE A 256 -3.54 -24.22 -10.10
N ILE A 257 -3.73 -23.19 -10.92
CA ILE A 257 -4.59 -22.04 -10.64
C ILE A 257 -5.56 -21.82 -11.80
N ASN A 258 -6.72 -21.25 -11.51
CA ASN A 258 -7.72 -20.87 -12.50
C ASN A 258 -7.67 -19.38 -12.78
N GLU A 259 -8.18 -18.99 -13.93
CA GLU A 259 -8.40 -17.56 -14.22
C GLU A 259 -9.27 -16.93 -13.13
N GLY A 260 -8.82 -15.77 -12.61
CA GLY A 260 -9.48 -15.05 -11.52
C GLY A 260 -8.99 -15.42 -10.11
N ASP A 261 -8.23 -16.50 -9.93
CA ASP A 261 -7.67 -16.85 -8.62
C ASP A 261 -6.65 -15.79 -8.16
N THR A 262 -6.71 -15.40 -6.87
CA THR A 262 -5.75 -14.45 -6.28
C THR A 262 -4.40 -15.14 -6.08
N VAL A 263 -3.39 -14.71 -6.84
CA VAL A 263 -2.04 -15.29 -6.81
C VAL A 263 -1.13 -14.65 -5.76
N LEU A 264 -1.27 -13.35 -5.57
CA LEU A 264 -0.56 -12.60 -4.53
C LEU A 264 -1.31 -11.30 -4.21
N VAL A 265 -0.92 -10.65 -3.13
CA VAL A 265 -1.44 -9.34 -2.70
C VAL A 265 -0.31 -8.32 -2.74
N LEU A 266 -0.52 -7.21 -3.41
CA LEU A 266 0.36 -6.05 -3.37
C LEU A 266 -0.19 -5.01 -2.40
N GLU A 267 0.66 -4.48 -1.54
CA GLU A 267 0.38 -3.26 -0.81
C GLU A 267 0.87 -2.07 -1.64
N ALA A 268 -0.06 -1.26 -2.12
CA ALA A 268 0.23 -0.04 -2.84
C ALA A 268 -0.66 1.08 -2.30
N MET A 269 -0.09 2.28 -2.15
CA MET A 269 -0.83 3.44 -1.66
C MET A 269 -1.51 3.21 -0.29
N LYS A 270 -0.91 2.35 0.56
CA LYS A 270 -1.43 1.90 1.87
C LYS A 270 -2.74 1.11 1.79
N MET A 271 -2.99 0.48 0.65
CA MET A 271 -4.15 -0.37 0.42
C MET A 271 -3.70 -1.70 -0.18
N GLU A 272 -4.40 -2.76 0.17
CA GLU A 272 -4.14 -4.09 -0.35
C GLU A 272 -4.88 -4.28 -1.69
N THR A 273 -4.15 -4.75 -2.70
CA THR A 273 -4.71 -5.05 -4.02
C THR A 273 -4.43 -6.50 -4.37
N ASP A 274 -5.49 -7.28 -4.59
CA ASP A 274 -5.38 -8.66 -5.05
C ASP A 274 -4.92 -8.69 -6.50
N ILE A 275 -3.82 -9.39 -6.76
CA ILE A 275 -3.37 -9.68 -8.11
C ILE A 275 -3.91 -11.06 -8.48
N ARG A 276 -4.73 -11.07 -9.54
CA ARG A 276 -5.44 -12.27 -9.99
C ARG A 276 -4.81 -12.82 -11.26
N ALA A 277 -4.85 -14.14 -11.39
CA ALA A 277 -4.43 -14.82 -12.61
C ALA A 277 -5.31 -14.38 -13.79
N SER A 278 -4.69 -13.96 -14.89
CA SER A 278 -5.39 -13.58 -16.13
C SER A 278 -5.75 -14.76 -16.99
N VAL A 279 -5.17 -15.91 -16.72
CA VAL A 279 -5.42 -17.20 -17.41
C VAL A 279 -5.23 -18.34 -16.43
N SER A 280 -5.87 -19.49 -16.70
CA SER A 280 -5.63 -20.72 -15.97
C SER A 280 -4.31 -21.36 -16.40
N GLY A 281 -3.58 -21.96 -15.46
CA GLY A 281 -2.30 -22.62 -15.74
C GLY A 281 -1.64 -23.18 -14.50
N THR A 282 -0.43 -23.69 -14.65
CA THR A 282 0.39 -24.14 -13.53
C THR A 282 1.48 -23.10 -13.25
N VAL A 283 1.66 -22.73 -11.99
CA VAL A 283 2.72 -21.79 -11.59
C VAL A 283 4.10 -22.42 -11.86
N SER A 284 4.82 -21.90 -12.85
CA SER A 284 6.14 -22.40 -13.22
C SER A 284 7.26 -21.73 -12.42
N GLU A 285 7.13 -20.43 -12.15
CA GLU A 285 8.13 -19.66 -11.41
C GLU A 285 7.46 -18.50 -10.66
N ILE A 286 7.97 -18.18 -9.48
CA ILE A 286 7.62 -16.98 -8.71
C ILE A 286 8.86 -16.11 -8.63
N SER A 287 8.82 -14.94 -9.24
CA SER A 287 9.96 -14.04 -9.42
C SER A 287 10.17 -13.06 -8.26
N VAL A 288 9.27 -13.05 -7.27
CA VAL A 288 9.24 -12.10 -6.15
C VAL A 288 9.07 -12.80 -4.81
N GLN A 289 9.43 -12.12 -3.72
CA GLN A 289 9.23 -12.56 -2.34
C GLN A 289 8.38 -11.56 -1.56
N ALA A 290 7.76 -12.01 -0.46
CA ALA A 290 7.04 -11.12 0.44
C ALA A 290 7.98 -10.06 1.01
N GLY A 291 7.61 -8.78 0.90
CA GLY A 291 8.41 -7.61 1.27
C GLY A 291 9.17 -6.96 0.11
N ASP A 292 9.22 -7.58 -1.06
CA ASP A 292 9.89 -6.99 -2.23
C ASP A 292 9.12 -5.79 -2.77
N ALA A 293 9.85 -4.76 -3.19
CA ALA A 293 9.29 -3.61 -3.89
C ALA A 293 9.27 -3.90 -5.40
N VAL A 294 8.10 -3.73 -6.02
CA VAL A 294 7.88 -3.94 -7.46
C VAL A 294 7.41 -2.67 -8.15
N LYS A 295 7.72 -2.56 -9.44
CA LYS A 295 7.27 -1.47 -10.33
C LYS A 295 6.21 -1.97 -11.29
N VAL A 296 5.48 -1.03 -11.89
CA VAL A 296 4.52 -1.35 -12.96
C VAL A 296 5.22 -2.13 -14.08
N GLY A 297 4.66 -3.29 -14.42
CA GLY A 297 5.19 -4.18 -15.47
C GLY A 297 6.22 -5.19 -15.02
N ASP A 298 6.68 -5.16 -13.76
CA ASP A 298 7.58 -6.20 -13.23
C ASP A 298 6.86 -7.55 -13.23
N VAL A 299 7.58 -8.61 -13.65
CA VAL A 299 7.03 -9.97 -13.66
C VAL A 299 6.99 -10.50 -12.23
N LEU A 300 5.80 -10.88 -11.78
CA LEU A 300 5.55 -11.41 -10.45
C LEU A 300 5.68 -12.93 -10.42
N LEU A 301 5.06 -13.59 -11.39
CA LEU A 301 5.14 -15.04 -11.60
C LEU A 301 4.85 -15.40 -13.05
N THR A 302 5.23 -16.63 -13.44
CA THR A 302 4.97 -17.19 -14.76
C THR A 302 4.10 -18.43 -14.66
N LEU A 303 3.20 -18.58 -15.63
CA LEU A 303 2.27 -19.72 -15.77
C LEU A 303 2.63 -20.50 -17.03
N SER A 304 2.53 -21.81 -16.95
CA SER A 304 2.72 -22.76 -18.04
C SER A 304 1.46 -23.58 -18.31
#